data_08650f0c65f1062842617fd468f29f97
#
_entry.id   08650f0c65f1062842617fd468f29f97
#
_cell.length_a   1.000
_cell.length_b   1.000
_cell.length_c   1.000
_cell.angle_alpha   90.00
_cell.angle_beta   90.00
_cell.angle_gamma   90.00
#
_symmetry.space_group_name_H-M   'P 1'
#
loop_
_entity.id
_entity.type
_entity.pdbx_description
1 polymer ?
#
loop_
_entity_poly.entity_id
_entity_poly.type
_entity_poly.pdbx_seq_one_letter_code
_entity_poly.pdbx_strand_id
1 'polypeptide(L)' 'MGDVVKTTPENVEEAHRALFHATMNLPQAAAWCGMTKREIKQTFREYLKYHAPNFEVA' A
#
# COMPACT_ATOMS: atom_id res chain seq x y z
N MET A 1 -2.51 25.38 -1.55
CA MET A 1 -2.42 25.12 -1.73
C MET A 1 -2.15 24.01 -1.99
N GLY A 2 -2.06 23.64 -2.28
CA GLY A 2 -1.75 22.53 -2.79
C GLY A 2 -1.08 21.57 -1.99
N ASP A 3 -0.94 21.73 -0.89
CA ASP A 3 -0.21 20.87 -0.24
C ASP A 3 -0.96 19.78 0.29
N VAL A 4 -1.63 19.05 -0.46
CA VAL A 4 -2.37 17.92 -0.01
C VAL A 4 -1.40 16.83 0.32
N VAL A 5 -1.37 16.42 1.53
CA VAL A 5 -0.50 15.35 1.93
C VAL A 5 -1.20 14.07 1.58
N LYS A 6 -0.61 13.30 0.70
CA LYS A 6 -1.20 12.05 0.29
C LYS A 6 -0.71 10.89 1.12
N THR A 7 0.38 11.05 1.83
CA THR A 7 0.93 9.97 2.60
C THR A 7 0.33 9.99 3.98
N THR A 8 -0.89 9.62 4.09
CA THR A 8 -1.58 9.53 5.37
C THR A 8 -1.77 8.07 5.72
N PRO A 9 -1.95 7.76 6.98
CA PRO A 9 -2.17 6.36 7.34
C PRO A 9 -3.34 5.73 6.62
N GLU A 10 -4.39 6.51 6.41
CA GLU A 10 -5.54 5.99 5.70
C GLU A 10 -5.24 5.70 4.26
N ASN A 11 -4.55 6.61 3.60
CA ASN A 11 -4.23 6.40 2.20
C ASN A 11 -3.26 5.25 2.03
N VAL A 12 -2.29 5.14 2.91
CA VAL A 12 -1.33 4.06 2.82
C VAL A 12 -2.02 2.72 3.06
N GLU A 13 -2.88 2.68 4.04
CA GLU A 13 -3.59 1.44 4.32
C GLU A 13 -4.50 1.06 3.17
N GLU A 14 -5.16 2.02 2.58
CA GLU A 14 -6.02 1.75 1.46
C GLU A 14 -5.21 1.25 0.27
N ALA A 15 -4.04 1.84 0.04
CA ALA A 15 -3.19 1.40 -1.04
C ALA A 15 -2.74 -0.05 -0.80
N HIS A 16 -2.37 -0.37 0.42
CA HIS A 16 -1.95 -1.73 0.73
C HIS A 16 -3.10 -2.71 0.54
N ARG A 17 -4.29 -2.33 0.95
CA ARG A 17 -5.43 -3.18 0.79
C ARG A 17 -5.75 -3.39 -0.69
N ALA A 18 -5.64 -2.32 -1.47
CA ALA A 18 -5.87 -2.42 -2.89
C ALA A 18 -4.85 -3.31 -3.57
N LEU A 19 -3.59 -3.22 -3.13
CA LEU A 19 -2.57 -4.11 -3.66
C LEU A 19 -2.86 -5.55 -3.29
N PHE A 20 -3.28 -5.77 -2.06
CA PHE A 20 -3.57 -7.10 -1.59
C PHE A 20 -4.72 -7.72 -2.38
N HIS A 21 -5.72 -6.93 -2.71
CA HIS A 21 -6.86 -7.41 -3.48
C HIS A 21 -6.68 -7.23 -4.99
N ALA A 22 -5.52 -6.75 -5.37
CA ALA A 22 -5.18 -6.56 -6.78
C ALA A 22 -6.12 -5.59 -7.49
N THR A 23 -6.63 -4.60 -6.78
CA THR A 23 -7.44 -3.58 -7.41
C THR A 23 -6.61 -2.39 -7.83
N MET A 24 -5.35 -2.33 -7.40
CA MET A 24 -4.40 -1.34 -7.88
C MET A 24 -3.09 -2.05 -8.14
N ASN A 25 -2.30 -1.52 -9.08
CA ASN A 25 -0.96 -2.05 -9.26
C ASN A 25 0.00 -1.16 -8.49
N LEU A 26 1.27 -1.52 -8.46
CA LEU A 26 2.24 -0.78 -7.68
C LEU A 26 2.33 0.69 -8.06
N PRO A 27 2.44 1.04 -9.35
CA PRO A 27 2.51 2.45 -9.70
C PRO A 27 1.26 3.22 -9.27
N GLN A 28 0.11 2.61 -9.38
CA GLN A 28 -1.11 3.26 -8.99
C GLN A 28 -1.15 3.48 -7.48
N ALA A 29 -0.78 2.47 -6.72
CA ALA A 29 -0.80 2.58 -5.29
C ALA A 29 0.21 3.62 -4.82
N ALA A 30 1.37 3.65 -5.44
CA ALA A 30 2.38 4.63 -5.09
C ALA A 30 1.87 6.04 -5.34
N ALA A 31 1.25 6.25 -6.48
CA ALA A 31 0.72 7.56 -6.79
C ALA A 31 -0.42 7.93 -5.86
N TRP A 32 -1.20 6.94 -5.46
CA TRP A 32 -2.33 7.19 -4.58
C TRP A 32 -1.88 7.78 -3.25
N CYS A 33 -0.81 7.27 -2.70
CA CYS A 33 -0.36 7.78 -1.41
C CYS A 33 0.91 8.60 -1.50
N GLY A 34 1.27 9.05 -2.70
CA GLY A 34 2.40 9.97 -2.83
C GLY A 34 3.73 9.36 -2.48
N MET A 35 3.90 8.09 -2.69
CA MET A 35 5.16 7.43 -2.40
C MET A 35 5.80 6.96 -3.68
N THR A 36 7.09 6.63 -3.61
CA THR A 36 7.71 6.01 -4.76
C THR A 36 7.33 4.54 -4.78
N LYS A 37 7.53 3.92 -5.92
CA LYS A 37 7.22 2.51 -6.04
C LYS A 37 8.04 1.69 -5.06
N ARG A 38 9.27 2.10 -4.85
CA ARG A 38 10.12 1.39 -3.92
C ARG A 38 9.57 1.50 -2.49
N GLU A 39 9.13 2.68 -2.12
CA GLU A 39 8.61 2.89 -0.78
C GLU A 39 7.33 2.11 -0.55
N ILE A 40 6.41 2.17 -1.50
CA ILE A 40 5.16 1.47 -1.31
C ILE A 40 5.38 -0.03 -1.30
N LYS A 41 6.33 -0.51 -2.07
CA LYS A 41 6.64 -1.92 -2.09
C LYS A 41 7.17 -2.37 -0.74
N GLN A 42 8.02 -1.55 -0.14
CA GLN A 42 8.59 -1.89 1.14
C GLN A 42 7.54 -1.86 2.23
N THR A 43 6.69 -0.85 2.25
CA THR A 43 5.64 -0.78 3.26
C THR A 43 4.63 -1.91 3.05
N PHE A 44 4.38 -2.30 1.81
CA PHE A 44 3.47 -3.39 1.56
C PHE A 44 4.03 -4.71 2.10
N ARG A 45 5.33 -4.89 2.03
CA ARG A 45 5.94 -6.06 2.60
C ARG A 45 5.69 -6.11 4.08
N GLU A 46 5.81 -4.99 4.75
CA GLU A 46 5.52 -4.92 6.16
C GLU A 46 4.06 -5.19 6.43
N TYR A 47 3.21 -4.64 5.60
CA TYR A 47 1.78 -4.88 5.73
C TYR A 47 1.49 -6.39 5.66
N LEU A 48 2.12 -7.06 4.75
CA LEU A 48 1.90 -8.49 4.61
C LEU A 48 2.40 -9.27 5.81
N LYS A 49 3.42 -8.77 6.48
CA LYS A 49 3.88 -9.44 7.66
C LYS A 49 2.84 -9.48 8.74
N TYR A 50 2.07 -8.40 8.88
CA TYR A 50 1.09 -8.35 9.95
C TYR A 50 -0.30 -8.77 9.51
N HIS A 51 -0.58 -8.72 8.23
CA HIS A 51 -1.89 -9.05 7.75
C HIS A 51 -1.89 -10.24 6.84
N ALA A 52 -0.80 -10.95 6.76
CA ALA A 52 -0.71 -12.07 5.90
C ALA A 52 -1.56 -13.11 6.47
N PRO A 53 -2.59 -13.37 5.94
CA PRO A 53 -3.50 -14.18 6.59
C PRO A 53 -2.97 -15.52 6.60
N ASN A 54 -3.57 -16.35 6.18
CA ASN A 54 -3.25 -17.57 6.37
C ASN A 54 -2.92 -18.29 5.22
N PHE A 55 -2.46 -17.66 4.20
CA PHE A 55 -2.23 -18.43 3.07
C PHE A 55 -1.13 -19.38 3.28
N GLU A 56 -0.31 -19.11 4.23
CA GLU A 56 0.72 -20.03 4.36
C GLU A 56 0.27 -21.18 5.11
N VAL A 57 -0.81 -21.11 5.69
CA VAL A 57 -1.23 -22.17 6.45
C VAL A 57 -1.71 -23.25 5.65
N ALA A 58 -2.01 -22.98 4.53
CA ALA A 58 -2.60 -24.00 3.73
C ALA A 58 -1.77 -25.21 3.65
#